data_417ceeee1b7a74b88688b6539cc38f62
#
_entry.id   417ceeee1b7a74b88688b6539cc38f62
#
_cell.length_a   1.000
_cell.length_b   1.000
_cell.length_c   1.000
_cell.angle_alpha   90.00
_cell.angle_beta   90.00
_cell.angle_gamma   90.00
#
_symmetry.space_group_name_H-M   'P 1'
#
loop_
_entity.id
_entity.type
_entity.pdbx_description
1 polymer ?
#
loop_
_entity_poly.entity_id
_entity_poly.type
_entity_poly.pdbx_seq_one_letter_code
_entity_poly.pdbx_strand_id
1 'polypeptide(L)'
;PDYDDRSTVVTVSGMGQSVDIPLTQNRIYAINIEDTAFEFDLAERSFSVDVNANVDYKVMISDDWITQVPETRGLETKTLTFHLGAATTSRGGKITIEGAGITKELSVIQKDPNATLISFVDKDFVKWLQQQGWIVALGSTSGIITEKGLAATELSYNPSYYGTQWTSLEGIENFTNLEKINVMSNDLSEIDLSGLTKVKELNCTKNYGLALINLGDNPIESLSPLGTDYADVEKFTMIGNKLLSLDLTVASYYVWYDGITSIDVSGCPALQTLKCDRGEKVKSLYLKKGQDIPHLTK
;
A
#
# COMPACT_ATOMS: atom_id res chain seq x y z
N PRO A 1 -34.72 -3.51 -12.83
CA PRO A 1 -34.74 -2.17 -12.20
C PRO A 1 -35.42 -1.21 -13.18
N ASP A 2 -36.30 -0.33 -12.62
CA ASP A 2 -36.97 0.69 -13.42
C ASP A 2 -36.12 1.96 -13.40
N TYR A 3 -35.60 2.34 -14.55
CA TYR A 3 -34.78 3.53 -14.74
C TYR A 3 -35.59 4.78 -15.14
N ASP A 4 -36.92 4.64 -15.23
CA ASP A 4 -37.85 5.73 -15.57
C ASP A 4 -38.86 5.97 -14.45
N ASP A 5 -39.25 7.22 -14.27
CA ASP A 5 -40.35 7.58 -13.39
C ASP A 5 -41.67 7.08 -14.02
N ARG A 6 -42.52 6.44 -13.22
CA ARG A 6 -43.83 5.98 -13.65
C ARG A 6 -44.89 6.50 -12.67
N SER A 7 -46.00 6.89 -13.23
CA SER A 7 -47.17 7.27 -12.43
C SER A 7 -48.44 6.65 -13.00
N THR A 8 -49.32 6.25 -12.09
CA THR A 8 -50.68 5.78 -12.44
C THR A 8 -51.64 6.21 -11.36
N VAL A 9 -52.92 6.11 -11.66
CA VAL A 9 -53.97 6.34 -10.69
C VAL A 9 -54.77 5.02 -10.51
N VAL A 10 -54.96 4.62 -9.28
CA VAL A 10 -55.83 3.51 -8.91
C VAL A 10 -57.13 4.08 -8.37
N THR A 11 -58.25 3.85 -9.09
CA THR A 11 -59.58 4.28 -8.65
C THR A 11 -60.22 3.17 -7.82
N VAL A 12 -60.53 3.47 -6.59
CA VAL A 12 -61.28 2.54 -5.69
C VAL A 12 -62.74 3.02 -5.64
N SER A 13 -63.68 2.17 -6.04
CA SER A 13 -65.11 2.52 -6.09
C SER A 13 -65.92 1.55 -5.23
N GLY A 14 -66.94 2.11 -4.50
CA GLY A 14 -67.87 1.33 -3.71
C GLY A 14 -69.05 2.20 -3.20
N MET A 15 -70.23 1.62 -3.12
CA MET A 15 -71.43 2.29 -2.67
C MET A 15 -71.74 3.62 -3.35
N GLY A 16 -71.44 3.74 -4.67
CA GLY A 16 -71.69 4.96 -5.46
C GLY A 16 -70.69 6.07 -5.27
N GLN A 17 -69.58 5.81 -4.55
CA GLN A 17 -68.44 6.74 -4.40
C GLN A 17 -67.17 6.15 -5.02
N SER A 18 -66.32 7.04 -5.50
CA SER A 18 -65.00 6.67 -6.07
C SER A 18 -63.94 7.61 -5.51
N VAL A 19 -62.78 7.04 -5.22
CA VAL A 19 -61.57 7.76 -4.77
C VAL A 19 -60.41 7.35 -5.64
N ASP A 20 -59.74 8.36 -6.19
CA ASP A 20 -58.52 8.18 -6.98
C ASP A 20 -57.28 8.27 -6.08
N ILE A 21 -56.46 7.24 -6.12
CA ILE A 21 -55.20 7.12 -5.39
C ILE A 21 -54.06 7.21 -6.42
N PRO A 22 -53.33 8.35 -6.45
CA PRO A 22 -52.14 8.44 -7.30
C PRO A 22 -51.01 7.55 -6.77
N LEU A 23 -50.44 6.77 -7.64
CA LEU A 23 -49.25 5.96 -7.35
C LEU A 23 -48.09 6.48 -8.22
N THR A 24 -46.97 6.74 -7.57
CA THR A 24 -45.73 7.14 -8.27
C THR A 24 -44.60 6.17 -7.89
N GLN A 25 -43.95 5.65 -8.91
CA GLN A 25 -42.71 4.92 -8.78
C GLN A 25 -41.56 5.82 -9.28
N ASN A 26 -40.66 6.18 -8.37
CA ASN A 26 -39.49 6.97 -8.74
C ASN A 26 -38.44 6.09 -9.40
N ARG A 27 -37.76 6.61 -10.41
CA ARG A 27 -36.64 5.94 -11.08
C ARG A 27 -35.49 5.69 -10.12
N ILE A 28 -34.74 4.65 -10.43
CA ILE A 28 -33.45 4.39 -9.77
C ILE A 28 -32.37 5.09 -10.61
N TYR A 29 -31.57 5.94 -9.95
CA TYR A 29 -30.42 6.55 -10.58
C TYR A 29 -29.34 5.51 -10.87
N ALA A 30 -28.73 5.58 -12.03
CA ALA A 30 -27.69 4.65 -12.44
C ALA A 30 -26.66 5.32 -13.36
N ILE A 31 -25.42 4.87 -13.20
CA ILE A 31 -24.31 5.02 -14.14
C ILE A 31 -23.73 3.62 -14.35
N ASN A 32 -23.94 3.04 -15.53
CA ASN A 32 -23.47 1.72 -15.88
C ASN A 32 -22.34 1.83 -16.89
N ILE A 33 -21.24 1.13 -16.62
CA ILE A 33 -20.06 1.03 -17.45
C ILE A 33 -19.67 -0.45 -17.42
N GLU A 34 -19.50 -1.05 -18.57
CA GLU A 34 -19.24 -2.48 -18.69
C GLU A 34 -17.78 -2.78 -18.31
N ASP A 35 -16.84 -2.11 -18.95
CA ASP A 35 -15.42 -2.27 -18.67
C ASP A 35 -14.89 -1.15 -17.79
N THR A 36 -14.23 -1.51 -16.70
CA THR A 36 -13.64 -0.56 -15.74
C THR A 36 -12.12 -0.65 -15.61
N ALA A 37 -11.48 -1.57 -16.34
CA ALA A 37 -10.03 -1.74 -16.38
C ALA A 37 -9.54 -1.84 -17.82
N PHE A 38 -8.60 -0.98 -18.18
CA PHE A 38 -8.03 -0.86 -19.51
C PHE A 38 -6.52 -0.99 -19.46
N GLU A 39 -5.97 -1.97 -20.14
CA GLU A 39 -4.53 -2.22 -20.23
C GLU A 39 -4.07 -2.09 -21.67
N PHE A 40 -3.03 -1.29 -21.89
CA PHE A 40 -2.46 -0.98 -23.20
C PHE A 40 -0.93 -1.10 -23.16
N ASP A 41 -0.32 -1.24 -24.33
CA ASP A 41 1.12 -1.05 -24.49
C ASP A 41 1.50 0.44 -24.37
N LEU A 42 2.79 0.76 -24.49
CA LEU A 42 3.30 2.12 -24.31
C LEU A 42 3.01 3.08 -25.47
N ALA A 43 2.43 2.60 -26.58
CA ALA A 43 2.18 3.44 -27.74
C ALA A 43 1.05 4.45 -27.46
N GLU A 44 1.15 5.60 -28.14
CA GLU A 44 0.07 6.58 -28.21
C GLU A 44 -1.18 5.96 -28.81
N ARG A 45 -2.34 6.19 -28.21
CA ARG A 45 -3.63 5.68 -28.69
C ARG A 45 -4.83 6.40 -28.13
N SER A 46 -5.99 6.18 -28.75
CA SER A 46 -7.28 6.51 -28.16
C SER A 46 -8.07 5.24 -27.86
N PHE A 47 -8.92 5.31 -26.86
CA PHE A 47 -9.90 4.28 -26.51
C PHE A 47 -11.23 4.93 -26.13
N SER A 48 -12.30 4.18 -26.19
CA SER A 48 -13.65 4.67 -25.92
C SER A 48 -14.33 3.84 -24.84
N VAL A 49 -15.17 4.49 -24.06
CA VAL A 49 -15.95 3.91 -22.98
C VAL A 49 -17.41 4.32 -23.16
N ASP A 50 -18.30 3.34 -23.23
CA ASP A 50 -19.73 3.59 -23.27
C ASP A 50 -20.28 3.76 -21.87
N VAL A 51 -20.87 4.93 -21.62
CA VAL A 51 -21.49 5.27 -20.35
C VAL A 51 -23.00 5.30 -20.52
N ASN A 52 -23.68 4.36 -19.86
CA ASN A 52 -25.12 4.23 -19.85
C ASN A 52 -25.66 4.84 -18.54
N ALA A 53 -26.10 6.09 -18.59
CA ALA A 53 -26.53 6.83 -17.42
C ALA A 53 -27.90 7.49 -17.64
N ASN A 54 -28.73 7.47 -16.59
CA ASN A 54 -29.98 8.24 -16.53
C ASN A 54 -29.87 9.49 -15.62
N VAL A 55 -28.64 9.93 -15.35
CA VAL A 55 -28.30 11.12 -14.57
C VAL A 55 -27.19 11.90 -15.27
N ASP A 56 -27.12 13.19 -15.00
CA ASP A 56 -25.97 13.99 -15.39
C ASP A 56 -24.74 13.58 -14.57
N TYR A 57 -23.59 13.52 -15.22
CA TYR A 57 -22.33 13.14 -14.60
C TYR A 57 -21.17 14.03 -15.08
N LYS A 58 -20.11 14.07 -14.28
CA LYS A 58 -18.80 14.67 -14.61
C LYS A 58 -17.73 13.60 -14.72
N VAL A 59 -16.74 13.90 -15.55
CA VAL A 59 -15.54 13.08 -15.74
C VAL A 59 -14.37 13.82 -15.12
N MET A 60 -13.62 13.12 -14.26
CA MET A 60 -12.39 13.62 -13.66
C MET A 60 -11.25 12.67 -14.01
N ILE A 61 -10.12 13.22 -14.45
CA ILE A 61 -8.95 12.48 -14.87
C ILE A 61 -7.83 12.81 -13.89
N SER A 62 -7.16 11.79 -13.35
CA SER A 62 -6.13 11.96 -12.32
C SER A 62 -4.79 12.42 -12.89
N ASP A 63 -4.54 12.16 -14.17
CA ASP A 63 -3.20 12.25 -14.76
C ASP A 63 -3.23 12.97 -16.11
N ASP A 64 -2.26 13.84 -16.37
CA ASP A 64 -2.18 14.71 -17.54
C ASP A 64 -1.90 13.99 -18.87
N TRP A 65 -1.42 12.77 -18.81
CA TRP A 65 -1.21 11.92 -20.00
C TRP A 65 -2.46 11.24 -20.53
N ILE A 66 -3.58 11.35 -19.81
CA ILE A 66 -4.91 10.94 -20.26
C ILE A 66 -5.70 12.22 -20.53
N THR A 67 -6.22 12.38 -21.74
CA THR A 67 -7.05 13.51 -22.11
C THR A 67 -8.37 13.02 -22.67
N GLN A 68 -9.47 13.71 -22.35
CA GLN A 68 -10.76 13.47 -22.96
C GLN A 68 -10.85 14.18 -24.31
N VAL A 69 -11.23 13.45 -25.34
CA VAL A 69 -11.51 14.06 -26.66
C VAL A 69 -12.86 14.76 -26.58
N PRO A 70 -13.00 16.03 -27.03
CA PRO A 70 -14.27 16.73 -27.03
C PRO A 70 -15.34 16.00 -27.82
N GLU A 71 -16.54 15.85 -27.25
CA GLU A 71 -17.68 15.19 -27.91
C GLU A 71 -18.30 16.10 -29.00
N THR A 72 -18.65 15.50 -30.15
CA THR A 72 -19.60 16.07 -31.11
C THR A 72 -20.99 15.62 -30.72
N ARG A 73 -21.92 16.57 -30.50
CA ARG A 73 -23.27 16.34 -29.96
C ARG A 73 -24.11 15.37 -30.81
N GLY A 74 -24.63 14.32 -30.17
CA GLY A 74 -25.66 13.41 -30.67
C GLY A 74 -26.36 12.74 -29.47
N LEU A 75 -27.66 12.46 -29.59
CA LEU A 75 -28.49 11.85 -28.54
C LEU A 75 -28.26 10.33 -28.47
N GLU A 76 -28.24 9.79 -27.27
CA GLU A 76 -28.23 8.39 -26.82
C GLU A 76 -26.84 7.86 -26.50
N THR A 77 -26.70 6.90 -25.66
CA THR A 77 -25.52 6.28 -25.04
C THR A 77 -24.23 7.10 -25.25
N LYS A 78 -23.81 7.84 -24.24
CA LYS A 78 -22.61 8.67 -24.38
C LYS A 78 -21.36 7.82 -24.44
N THR A 79 -20.72 7.78 -25.60
CA THR A 79 -19.41 7.19 -25.78
C THR A 79 -18.34 8.24 -25.45
N LEU A 80 -17.65 8.10 -24.33
CA LEU A 80 -16.52 8.95 -23.96
C LEU A 80 -15.26 8.44 -24.65
N THR A 81 -14.52 9.31 -25.31
CA THR A 81 -13.24 8.96 -25.94
C THR A 81 -12.11 9.63 -25.19
N PHE A 82 -11.10 8.84 -24.86
CA PHE A 82 -9.89 9.29 -24.17
C PHE A 82 -8.68 9.03 -25.07
N HIS A 83 -7.74 9.96 -24.99
CA HIS A 83 -6.46 9.85 -25.69
C HIS A 83 -5.36 9.66 -24.65
N LEU A 84 -4.48 8.69 -24.91
CA LEU A 84 -3.29 8.38 -24.12
C LEU A 84 -2.06 8.79 -24.92
N GLY A 85 -1.25 9.67 -24.37
CA GLY A 85 0.07 9.98 -24.94
C GLY A 85 0.99 8.77 -24.93
N ALA A 86 2.01 8.74 -25.76
CA ALA A 86 3.05 7.71 -25.72
C ALA A 86 3.79 7.73 -24.37
N ALA A 87 4.20 6.55 -23.89
CA ALA A 87 4.98 6.38 -22.68
C ALA A 87 6.32 5.69 -22.97
N THR A 88 7.30 5.91 -22.12
CA THR A 88 8.61 5.23 -22.16
C THR A 88 8.72 4.13 -21.12
N THR A 89 7.85 4.16 -20.10
CA THR A 89 7.79 3.22 -18.98
C THR A 89 6.35 2.94 -18.60
N SER A 90 6.13 1.87 -17.84
CA SER A 90 4.81 1.53 -17.33
C SER A 90 4.26 2.65 -16.45
N ARG A 91 2.97 2.98 -16.64
CA ARG A 91 2.26 3.97 -15.84
C ARG A 91 0.80 3.59 -15.67
N GLY A 92 0.20 4.03 -14.57
CA GLY A 92 -1.22 3.86 -14.29
C GLY A 92 -1.88 5.20 -14.01
N GLY A 93 -3.13 5.31 -14.39
CA GLY A 93 -3.98 6.47 -14.15
C GLY A 93 -5.41 6.06 -13.87
N LYS A 94 -6.21 7.03 -13.44
CA LYS A 94 -7.60 6.82 -13.06
C LYS A 94 -8.50 7.84 -13.75
N ILE A 95 -9.64 7.35 -14.24
CA ILE A 95 -10.75 8.20 -14.69
C ILE A 95 -11.92 7.96 -13.74
N THR A 96 -12.45 9.01 -13.16
CA THR A 96 -13.61 8.95 -12.27
C THR A 96 -14.81 9.58 -12.94
N ILE A 97 -15.95 8.86 -12.94
CA ILE A 97 -17.23 9.32 -13.46
C ILE A 97 -18.20 9.40 -12.29
N GLU A 98 -18.69 10.59 -12.00
CA GLU A 98 -19.50 10.87 -10.81
C GLU A 98 -20.78 11.63 -11.16
N GLY A 99 -21.93 11.13 -10.67
CA GLY A 99 -23.23 11.80 -10.81
C GLY A 99 -24.27 11.24 -9.84
N ALA A 100 -25.15 12.08 -9.31
CA ALA A 100 -26.23 11.71 -8.39
C ALA A 100 -25.78 10.86 -7.19
N GLY A 101 -24.57 11.07 -6.67
CA GLY A 101 -24.00 10.30 -5.56
C GLY A 101 -23.44 8.92 -5.96
N ILE A 102 -23.40 8.61 -7.25
CA ILE A 102 -22.81 7.39 -7.80
C ILE A 102 -21.43 7.72 -8.33
N THR A 103 -20.41 6.94 -7.93
CA THR A 103 -19.05 7.09 -8.43
C THR A 103 -18.63 5.80 -9.12
N LYS A 104 -18.08 5.91 -10.32
CA LYS A 104 -17.43 4.84 -11.09
C LYS A 104 -15.99 5.21 -11.34
N GLU A 105 -15.09 4.28 -11.07
CA GLU A 105 -13.66 4.45 -11.31
C GLU A 105 -13.21 3.51 -12.43
N LEU A 106 -12.51 4.07 -13.41
CA LEU A 106 -11.87 3.32 -14.49
C LEU A 106 -10.37 3.34 -14.24
N SER A 107 -9.74 2.19 -14.24
CA SER A 107 -8.29 2.04 -14.18
C SER A 107 -7.72 1.99 -15.60
N VAL A 108 -6.73 2.82 -15.88
CA VAL A 108 -6.05 2.87 -17.19
C VAL A 108 -4.57 2.60 -16.97
N ILE A 109 -4.05 1.57 -17.62
CA ILE A 109 -2.67 1.13 -17.50
C ILE A 109 -2.01 1.13 -18.87
N GLN A 110 -0.86 1.83 -18.99
CA GLN A 110 0.08 1.60 -20.08
C GLN A 110 1.26 0.79 -19.55
N LYS A 111 1.48 -0.40 -20.11
CA LYS A 111 2.43 -1.39 -19.61
C LYS A 111 3.53 -1.65 -20.61
N ASP A 112 4.78 -1.57 -20.16
CA ASP A 112 5.92 -2.12 -20.89
C ASP A 112 5.78 -3.67 -20.93
N PRO A 113 5.71 -4.30 -22.10
CA PRO A 113 5.61 -5.75 -22.21
C PRO A 113 6.83 -6.49 -21.64
N ASN A 114 7.96 -5.81 -21.48
CA ASN A 114 9.19 -6.36 -20.90
C ASN A 114 9.36 -6.05 -19.41
N ALA A 115 8.43 -5.32 -18.79
CA ALA A 115 8.53 -4.98 -17.38
C ALA A 115 8.40 -6.22 -16.49
N THR A 116 9.27 -6.30 -15.51
CA THR A 116 9.23 -7.38 -14.52
C THR A 116 8.04 -7.21 -13.58
N LEU A 117 7.25 -8.27 -13.45
CA LEU A 117 6.20 -8.33 -12.45
C LEU A 117 6.82 -8.58 -11.08
N ILE A 118 6.46 -7.74 -10.12
CA ILE A 118 6.86 -7.85 -8.71
C ILE A 118 5.71 -8.46 -7.92
N SER A 119 6.02 -9.40 -7.05
CA SER A 119 5.09 -9.98 -6.10
C SER A 119 5.30 -9.37 -4.71
N PHE A 120 4.22 -9.23 -3.97
CA PHE A 120 4.17 -8.72 -2.60
C PHE A 120 3.33 -9.67 -1.75
N VAL A 121 3.48 -9.63 -0.44
CA VAL A 121 2.65 -10.39 0.49
C VAL A 121 1.53 -9.52 1.04
N ASP A 122 1.84 -8.29 1.40
CA ASP A 122 0.88 -7.37 2.03
C ASP A 122 0.13 -6.51 1.00
N LYS A 123 -1.20 -6.72 0.91
CA LYS A 123 -2.09 -5.97 -0.01
C LYS A 123 -2.18 -4.48 0.31
N ASP A 124 -2.04 -4.12 1.59
CA ASP A 124 -2.15 -2.73 2.01
C ASP A 124 -0.84 -1.98 1.75
N PHE A 125 0.30 -2.67 1.79
CA PHE A 125 1.57 -2.18 1.27
C PHE A 125 1.48 -1.91 -0.24
N VAL A 126 0.95 -2.85 -1.03
CA VAL A 126 0.69 -2.66 -2.49
C VAL A 126 -0.19 -1.44 -2.74
N LYS A 127 -1.29 -1.31 -2.00
CA LYS A 127 -2.20 -0.18 -2.13
C LYS A 127 -1.50 1.15 -1.86
N TRP A 128 -0.67 1.21 -0.82
CA TRP A 128 0.11 2.40 -0.51
C TRP A 128 1.13 2.72 -1.61
N LEU A 129 1.89 1.74 -2.09
CA LEU A 129 2.85 1.90 -3.19
C LEU A 129 2.17 2.44 -4.45
N GLN A 130 0.97 1.94 -4.77
CA GLN A 130 0.16 2.44 -5.88
C GLN A 130 -0.28 3.90 -5.65
N GLN A 131 -0.72 4.24 -4.43
CA GLN A 131 -1.11 5.61 -4.08
C GLN A 131 0.06 6.58 -4.18
N GLN A 132 1.28 6.14 -3.88
CA GLN A 132 2.49 6.93 -4.09
C GLN A 132 2.89 7.02 -5.57
N GLY A 133 2.30 6.21 -6.44
CA GLY A 133 2.67 6.08 -7.85
C GLY A 133 4.01 5.36 -8.04
N TRP A 134 4.43 4.54 -7.09
CA TRP A 134 5.70 3.79 -7.17
C TRP A 134 5.54 2.50 -7.96
N ILE A 135 4.34 1.97 -8.01
CA ILE A 135 3.98 0.81 -8.82
C ILE A 135 2.69 1.08 -9.61
N VAL A 136 2.54 0.34 -10.69
CA VAL A 136 1.24 0.07 -11.32
C VAL A 136 0.78 -1.28 -10.78
N ALA A 137 -0.21 -1.27 -9.89
CA ALA A 137 -0.74 -2.52 -9.35
C ALA A 137 -1.54 -3.26 -10.41
N LEU A 138 -1.27 -4.56 -10.58
CA LEU A 138 -1.97 -5.49 -11.49
C LEU A 138 -2.85 -6.47 -10.72
N GLY A 139 -2.96 -6.29 -9.40
CA GLY A 139 -3.72 -7.10 -8.48
C GLY A 139 -3.48 -6.63 -7.05
N SER A 140 -4.03 -7.37 -6.08
CA SER A 140 -3.88 -7.01 -4.66
C SER A 140 -2.47 -7.26 -4.10
N THR A 141 -1.70 -8.12 -4.76
CA THR A 141 -0.36 -8.56 -4.31
C THR A 141 0.67 -8.58 -5.44
N SER A 142 0.43 -7.84 -6.52
CA SER A 142 1.38 -7.77 -7.64
C SER A 142 1.37 -6.40 -8.30
N GLY A 143 2.48 -6.03 -8.93
CA GLY A 143 2.61 -4.77 -9.65
C GLY A 143 3.87 -4.68 -10.48
N ILE A 144 3.97 -3.57 -11.20
CA ILE A 144 5.15 -3.20 -11.99
C ILE A 144 5.69 -1.91 -11.42
N ILE A 145 6.99 -1.85 -11.17
CA ILE A 145 7.65 -0.65 -10.66
C ILE A 145 7.67 0.45 -11.73
N THR A 146 7.41 1.69 -11.30
CA THR A 146 7.46 2.88 -12.15
C THR A 146 8.83 3.57 -12.04
N GLU A 147 9.10 4.54 -12.92
CA GLU A 147 10.29 5.41 -12.76
C GLU A 147 10.30 6.13 -11.41
N LYS A 148 9.14 6.58 -10.94
CA LYS A 148 9.01 7.22 -9.63
C LYS A 148 9.36 6.26 -8.49
N GLY A 149 8.95 5.00 -8.58
CA GLY A 149 9.32 3.96 -7.62
C GLY A 149 10.81 3.66 -7.65
N LEU A 150 11.40 3.53 -8.86
CA LEU A 150 12.85 3.35 -9.01
C LEU A 150 13.68 4.53 -8.49
N ALA A 151 13.17 5.75 -8.60
CA ALA A 151 13.82 6.96 -8.12
C ALA A 151 13.61 7.22 -6.62
N ALA A 152 12.75 6.46 -5.95
CA ALA A 152 12.40 6.67 -4.55
C ALA A 152 13.61 6.44 -3.64
N THR A 153 13.90 7.41 -2.78
CA THR A 153 15.00 7.35 -1.80
C THR A 153 14.51 7.25 -0.36
N GLU A 154 13.23 7.50 -0.11
CA GLU A 154 12.65 7.47 1.22
C GLU A 154 11.29 6.77 1.17
N LEU A 155 11.11 5.78 2.05
CA LEU A 155 9.84 5.15 2.36
C LEU A 155 9.44 5.54 3.78
N SER A 156 8.29 6.20 3.94
CA SER A 156 7.79 6.58 5.25
C SER A 156 6.31 6.28 5.35
N TYR A 157 5.98 5.32 6.22
CA TYR A 157 4.61 4.97 6.55
C TYR A 157 4.49 4.69 8.05
N ASN A 158 3.76 5.55 8.72
CA ASN A 158 3.47 5.46 10.14
C ASN A 158 1.95 5.57 10.33
N PRO A 159 1.24 4.45 10.41
CA PRO A 159 -0.21 4.47 10.57
C PRO A 159 -0.59 5.07 11.93
N SER A 160 -1.75 5.75 11.98
CA SER A 160 -2.37 6.12 13.23
C SER A 160 -2.78 4.85 14.01
N TYR A 161 -3.05 4.99 15.31
CA TYR A 161 -3.42 3.86 16.19
C TYR A 161 -4.56 2.96 15.66
N TYR A 162 -5.48 3.54 14.87
CA TYR A 162 -6.58 2.81 14.19
C TYR A 162 -6.35 2.68 12.68
N GLY A 163 -5.17 3.03 12.19
CA GLY A 163 -4.81 2.91 10.77
C GLY A 163 -4.49 1.48 10.38
N THR A 164 -4.45 1.24 9.08
CA THR A 164 -4.05 -0.07 8.54
C THR A 164 -2.56 -0.27 8.77
N GLN A 165 -2.20 -1.34 9.48
CA GLN A 165 -0.81 -1.72 9.74
C GLN A 165 -0.34 -2.72 8.69
N TRP A 166 0.89 -2.57 8.23
CA TRP A 166 1.53 -3.56 7.36
C TRP A 166 2.07 -4.74 8.15
N THR A 167 1.93 -5.92 7.58
CA THR A 167 2.40 -7.18 8.15
C THR A 167 3.65 -7.72 7.46
N SER A 168 3.97 -7.22 6.27
CA SER A 168 5.14 -7.62 5.49
C SER A 168 5.65 -6.47 4.60
N LEU A 169 6.97 -6.42 4.41
CA LEU A 169 7.64 -5.56 3.45
C LEU A 169 8.17 -6.34 2.24
N GLU A 170 7.79 -7.61 2.05
CA GLU A 170 8.23 -8.39 0.90
C GLU A 170 7.92 -7.67 -0.41
N GLY A 171 8.89 -7.60 -1.31
CA GLY A 171 8.87 -6.77 -2.51
C GLY A 171 9.63 -5.44 -2.39
N ILE A 172 10.02 -5.02 -1.15
CA ILE A 172 10.76 -3.77 -0.93
C ILE A 172 12.16 -3.77 -1.59
N GLU A 173 12.74 -4.96 -1.77
CA GLU A 173 14.06 -5.15 -2.39
C GLU A 173 14.14 -4.61 -3.83
N ASN A 174 13.00 -4.42 -4.47
CA ASN A 174 12.93 -3.86 -5.83
C ASN A 174 13.14 -2.34 -5.88
N PHE A 175 13.03 -1.63 -4.75
CA PHE A 175 13.21 -0.18 -4.64
C PHE A 175 14.67 0.16 -4.29
N THR A 176 15.59 -0.18 -5.17
CA THR A 176 17.06 -0.22 -4.95
C THR A 176 17.73 1.09 -4.62
N ASN A 177 17.02 2.23 -4.72
CA ASN A 177 17.53 3.55 -4.38
C ASN A 177 17.11 4.04 -2.98
N LEU A 178 16.39 3.22 -2.21
CA LEU A 178 15.99 3.58 -0.86
C LEU A 178 17.22 3.78 0.04
N GLU A 179 17.25 4.94 0.70
CA GLU A 179 18.24 5.33 1.69
C GLU A 179 17.66 5.46 3.10
N LYS A 180 16.36 5.76 3.19
CA LYS A 180 15.65 5.93 4.45
C LYS A 180 14.37 5.12 4.46
N ILE A 181 14.14 4.40 5.56
CA ILE A 181 12.94 3.58 5.76
C ILE A 181 12.37 3.88 7.15
N ASN A 182 11.14 4.36 7.17
CA ASN A 182 10.37 4.54 8.39
C ASN A 182 9.06 3.75 8.30
N VAL A 183 9.00 2.67 9.06
CA VAL A 183 7.86 1.74 9.14
C VAL A 183 7.40 1.56 10.60
N MET A 184 7.53 2.63 11.38
CA MET A 184 7.09 2.66 12.77
C MET A 184 5.59 2.37 12.90
N SER A 185 5.20 1.73 14.01
CA SER A 185 3.80 1.47 14.38
C SER A 185 3.05 0.55 13.40
N ASN A 186 3.74 -0.39 12.79
CA ASN A 186 3.16 -1.46 11.98
C ASN A 186 3.09 -2.78 12.78
N ASP A 187 2.69 -3.86 12.12
CA ASP A 187 2.58 -5.22 12.70
C ASP A 187 3.56 -6.19 12.01
N LEU A 188 4.79 -5.71 11.79
CA LEU A 188 5.84 -6.48 11.14
C LEU A 188 6.43 -7.49 12.12
N SER A 189 6.53 -8.76 11.71
CA SER A 189 7.25 -9.81 12.45
C SER A 189 8.70 -9.96 12.00
N GLU A 190 9.00 -9.53 10.79
CA GLU A 190 10.34 -9.52 10.21
C GLU A 190 10.55 -8.32 9.29
N ILE A 191 11.81 -7.91 9.13
CA ILE A 191 12.26 -6.92 8.16
C ILE A 191 13.50 -7.48 7.47
N ASP A 192 13.38 -7.75 6.17
CA ASP A 192 14.53 -8.16 5.32
C ASP A 192 14.88 -7.04 4.32
N LEU A 193 16.03 -6.43 4.54
CA LEU A 193 16.62 -5.39 3.67
C LEU A 193 17.88 -5.90 2.95
N SER A 194 18.15 -7.20 2.96
CA SER A 194 19.38 -7.77 2.38
C SER A 194 19.50 -7.57 0.87
N GLY A 195 18.38 -7.40 0.17
CA GLY A 195 18.34 -7.03 -1.25
C GLY A 195 18.67 -5.57 -1.54
N LEU A 196 18.73 -4.70 -0.50
CA LEU A 196 19.09 -3.30 -0.60
C LEU A 196 20.54 -3.06 -0.12
N THR A 197 21.17 -2.00 -0.61
CA THR A 197 22.59 -1.70 -0.29
C THR A 197 22.83 -0.24 0.07
N LYS A 198 21.79 0.59 0.03
CA LYS A 198 21.90 2.05 0.21
C LYS A 198 21.19 2.57 1.46
N VAL A 199 20.47 1.71 2.18
CA VAL A 199 19.71 2.14 3.37
C VAL A 199 20.67 2.56 4.47
N LYS A 200 20.54 3.81 4.91
CA LYS A 200 21.34 4.45 5.96
C LYS A 200 20.56 4.61 7.27
N GLU A 201 19.23 4.76 7.15
CA GLU A 201 18.36 5.03 8.27
C GLU A 201 17.17 4.05 8.24
N LEU A 202 16.93 3.37 9.36
CA LEU A 202 15.78 2.51 9.58
C LEU A 202 15.10 2.89 10.90
N ASN A 203 13.82 3.29 10.84
CA ASN A 203 12.96 3.39 12.00
C ASN A 203 11.87 2.31 11.91
N CYS A 204 11.98 1.30 12.75
CA CYS A 204 11.04 0.19 12.84
C CYS A 204 10.43 0.03 14.23
N THR A 205 10.49 1.08 15.06
CA THR A 205 9.96 1.06 16.43
C THR A 205 8.45 0.81 16.44
N LYS A 206 7.91 0.30 17.55
CA LYS A 206 6.49 -0.04 17.72
C LYS A 206 5.97 -1.12 16.76
N ASN A 207 6.84 -1.99 16.29
CA ASN A 207 6.47 -3.28 15.69
C ASN A 207 6.65 -4.34 16.77
N TYR A 208 5.63 -4.58 17.58
CA TYR A 208 5.77 -5.34 18.84
C TYR A 208 6.11 -6.81 18.63
N GLY A 209 5.67 -7.39 17.48
CA GLY A 209 5.96 -8.75 17.06
C GLY A 209 7.29 -8.93 16.30
N LEU A 210 8.12 -7.88 16.19
CA LEU A 210 9.33 -7.90 15.36
C LEU A 210 10.41 -8.79 15.97
N ALA A 211 10.64 -9.95 15.36
CA ALA A 211 11.56 -10.99 15.83
C ALA A 211 12.85 -11.12 15.00
N LEU A 212 12.84 -10.65 13.75
CA LEU A 212 13.97 -10.76 12.83
C LEU A 212 14.19 -9.45 12.08
N ILE A 213 15.44 -8.96 12.08
CA ILE A 213 15.88 -7.87 11.22
C ILE A 213 17.12 -8.32 10.47
N ASN A 214 17.06 -8.32 9.14
CA ASN A 214 18.19 -8.57 8.26
C ASN A 214 18.54 -7.30 7.49
N LEU A 215 19.62 -6.65 7.86
CA LEU A 215 20.13 -5.45 7.21
C LEU A 215 21.05 -5.75 6.00
N GLY A 216 21.53 -7.00 5.85
CA GLY A 216 22.48 -7.34 4.82
C GLY A 216 23.75 -6.47 4.86
N ASP A 217 24.09 -5.89 3.69
CA ASP A 217 25.25 -5.02 3.50
C ASP A 217 24.92 -3.51 3.57
N ASN A 218 23.71 -3.14 4.00
CA ASN A 218 23.34 -1.75 4.14
C ASN A 218 24.26 -1.01 5.14
N PRO A 219 24.55 0.29 4.91
CA PRO A 219 25.48 1.07 5.73
C PRO A 219 24.88 1.57 7.06
N ILE A 220 24.09 0.72 7.73
CA ILE A 220 23.53 0.99 9.05
C ILE A 220 24.53 0.53 10.11
N GLU A 221 25.13 1.48 10.84
CA GLU A 221 26.12 1.21 11.87
C GLU A 221 25.53 1.15 13.30
N SER A 222 24.36 1.73 13.48
CA SER A 222 23.68 1.76 14.79
C SER A 222 22.18 1.60 14.61
N LEU A 223 21.54 0.79 15.47
CA LEU A 223 20.12 0.55 15.46
C LEU A 223 19.54 0.40 16.86
N SER A 224 18.36 1.02 17.08
CA SER A 224 17.51 0.83 18.26
C SER A 224 16.11 0.43 17.80
N PRO A 225 15.88 -0.85 17.45
CA PRO A 225 14.67 -1.29 16.80
C PRO A 225 13.43 -1.27 17.69
N LEU A 226 13.58 -1.34 18.99
CA LEU A 226 12.49 -1.38 19.96
C LEU A 226 12.05 0.03 20.40
N GLY A 227 12.94 1.01 20.33
CA GLY A 227 12.68 2.37 20.81
C GLY A 227 12.39 2.39 22.31
N THR A 228 11.28 3.04 22.71
CA THR A 228 10.85 3.13 24.11
C THR A 228 9.78 2.10 24.49
N ASP A 229 9.39 1.24 23.56
CA ASP A 229 8.27 0.31 23.70
C ASP A 229 8.76 -1.12 24.01
N TYR A 230 7.81 -2.01 24.32
CA TYR A 230 8.09 -3.41 24.60
C TYR A 230 8.16 -4.24 23.29
N ALA A 231 8.81 -5.41 23.36
CA ALA A 231 8.75 -6.43 22.34
C ALA A 231 7.93 -7.62 22.84
N ASP A 232 7.01 -8.10 22.02
CA ASP A 232 6.18 -9.29 22.31
C ASP A 232 6.76 -10.53 21.62
N VAL A 233 8.07 -10.71 21.76
CA VAL A 233 8.80 -11.83 21.17
C VAL A 233 9.78 -12.44 22.17
N GLU A 234 9.88 -13.76 22.21
CA GLU A 234 10.84 -14.46 23.05
C GLU A 234 12.25 -14.50 22.45
N LYS A 235 12.35 -14.60 21.14
CA LYS A 235 13.61 -14.66 20.40
C LYS A 235 13.71 -13.48 19.43
N PHE A 236 14.82 -12.74 19.53
CA PHE A 236 15.17 -11.67 18.60
C PHE A 236 16.44 -12.03 17.83
N THR A 237 16.39 -11.92 16.52
CA THR A 237 17.51 -12.19 15.62
C THR A 237 17.88 -10.93 14.84
N MET A 238 19.19 -10.63 14.81
CA MET A 238 19.74 -9.49 14.08
C MET A 238 20.85 -9.96 13.13
N ILE A 239 20.74 -9.53 11.88
CA ILE A 239 21.75 -9.75 10.84
C ILE A 239 22.11 -8.39 10.25
N GLY A 240 23.40 -8.06 10.21
CA GLY A 240 23.87 -6.80 9.66
C GLY A 240 25.39 -6.74 9.61
N ASN A 241 25.94 -6.81 8.41
CA ASN A 241 27.39 -6.94 8.21
C ASN A 241 28.17 -5.70 8.68
N LYS A 242 27.54 -4.53 8.68
CA LYS A 242 28.16 -3.23 9.06
C LYS A 242 27.68 -2.71 10.39
N LEU A 243 26.78 -3.42 11.08
CA LEU A 243 26.23 -2.98 12.35
C LEU A 243 27.30 -3.01 13.45
N LEU A 244 27.59 -1.86 14.03
CA LEU A 244 28.56 -1.67 15.12
C LEU A 244 27.88 -1.59 16.50
N SER A 245 26.64 -1.06 16.55
CA SER A 245 25.92 -0.83 17.79
C SER A 245 24.46 -1.25 17.67
N LEU A 246 24.01 -2.10 18.57
CA LEU A 246 22.62 -2.52 18.73
C LEU A 246 22.14 -2.20 20.14
N ASP A 247 21.04 -1.42 20.23
CA ASP A 247 20.43 -1.04 21.48
C ASP A 247 19.02 -1.65 21.57
N LEU A 248 18.89 -2.68 22.41
CA LEU A 248 17.63 -3.37 22.71
C LEU A 248 17.04 -2.93 24.05
N THR A 249 17.51 -1.82 24.62
CA THR A 249 16.95 -1.28 25.86
C THR A 249 15.54 -0.76 25.61
N VAL A 250 14.68 -0.91 26.60
CA VAL A 250 13.29 -0.49 26.54
C VAL A 250 12.99 0.37 27.76
N ALA A 251 12.65 1.61 27.53
CA ALA A 251 12.32 2.57 28.58
C ALA A 251 10.90 2.38 29.18
N SER A 252 10.23 1.26 28.89
CA SER A 252 8.82 1.08 29.26
C SER A 252 8.62 0.69 30.72
N TYR A 253 7.74 1.40 31.40
CA TYR A 253 7.22 1.11 32.75
C TYR A 253 6.32 -0.16 32.81
N TYR A 254 6.01 -0.77 31.68
CA TYR A 254 5.11 -1.94 31.60
C TYR A 254 5.88 -3.24 31.86
N VAL A 255 5.98 -3.63 33.14
CA VAL A 255 6.72 -4.79 33.67
C VAL A 255 6.04 -6.15 33.37
N TRP A 256 4.91 -6.15 32.67
CA TRP A 256 4.02 -7.31 32.57
C TRP A 256 4.32 -8.25 31.40
N TYR A 257 5.14 -7.86 30.45
CA TYR A 257 5.51 -8.69 29.31
C TYR A 257 6.87 -9.33 29.52
N ASP A 258 6.96 -10.65 29.36
CA ASP A 258 8.21 -11.40 29.59
C ASP A 258 9.33 -11.03 28.61
N GLY A 259 8.99 -10.55 27.42
CA GLY A 259 9.91 -9.96 26.46
C GLY A 259 11.01 -10.92 25.96
N ILE A 260 12.04 -10.35 25.38
CA ILE A 260 13.14 -11.10 24.75
C ILE A 260 13.92 -11.90 25.80
N THR A 261 13.94 -13.22 25.65
CA THR A 261 14.73 -14.15 26.47
C THR A 261 15.93 -14.72 25.73
N SER A 262 15.97 -14.59 24.41
CA SER A 262 17.01 -15.09 23.54
C SER A 262 17.38 -14.07 22.47
N ILE A 263 18.67 -13.75 22.35
CA ILE A 263 19.18 -12.80 21.36
C ILE A 263 20.19 -13.53 20.49
N ASP A 264 20.02 -13.43 19.18
CA ASP A 264 20.96 -13.96 18.18
C ASP A 264 21.55 -12.80 17.36
N VAL A 265 22.83 -12.53 17.54
CA VAL A 265 23.62 -11.56 16.79
C VAL A 265 24.80 -12.22 16.07
N SER A 266 24.74 -13.53 15.87
CA SER A 266 25.77 -14.28 15.15
C SER A 266 25.92 -13.80 13.69
N GLY A 267 24.88 -13.17 13.13
CA GLY A 267 24.87 -12.51 11.84
C GLY A 267 25.43 -11.07 11.82
N CYS A 268 25.98 -10.56 12.93
CA CYS A 268 26.52 -9.21 13.05
C CYS A 268 28.03 -9.24 13.35
N PRO A 269 28.89 -9.59 12.38
CA PRO A 269 30.32 -9.85 12.65
C PRO A 269 31.10 -8.60 13.10
N ALA A 270 30.61 -7.40 12.79
CA ALA A 270 31.25 -6.11 13.15
C ALA A 270 30.75 -5.53 14.49
N LEU A 271 29.80 -6.19 15.16
CA LEU A 271 29.13 -5.64 16.35
C LEU A 271 30.11 -5.45 17.51
N GLN A 272 30.21 -4.23 18.02
CA GLN A 272 31.07 -3.82 19.13
C GLN A 272 30.30 -3.50 20.40
N THR A 273 29.06 -3.01 20.23
CA THR A 273 28.20 -2.59 21.33
C THR A 273 26.87 -3.31 21.26
N LEU A 274 26.49 -3.98 22.34
CA LEU A 274 25.16 -4.55 22.54
C LEU A 274 24.63 -4.10 23.89
N LYS A 275 23.53 -3.38 23.87
CA LYS A 275 22.79 -2.98 25.08
C LYS A 275 21.48 -3.75 25.16
N CYS A 276 21.26 -4.42 26.29
CA CYS A 276 20.04 -5.14 26.60
C CYS A 276 19.83 -5.10 28.12
N ASP A 277 19.33 -4.00 28.68
CA ASP A 277 19.20 -3.79 30.12
C ASP A 277 18.08 -4.61 30.82
N ARG A 278 17.64 -5.68 30.13
CA ARG A 278 16.74 -6.70 30.70
C ARG A 278 17.52 -7.85 31.38
N GLY A 279 18.64 -7.56 31.99
CA GLY A 279 19.70 -8.45 32.46
C GLY A 279 19.32 -9.78 33.09
N GLU A 280 18.19 -9.88 33.77
CA GLU A 280 17.71 -11.15 34.35
C GLU A 280 16.80 -11.96 33.40
N LYS A 281 16.27 -11.36 32.35
CA LYS A 281 15.34 -12.03 31.41
C LYS A 281 16.04 -12.66 30.22
N VAL A 282 17.14 -12.08 29.73
CA VAL A 282 17.92 -12.67 28.64
C VAL A 282 18.70 -13.89 29.14
N LYS A 283 18.25 -15.08 28.72
CA LYS A 283 18.83 -16.38 29.11
C LYS A 283 19.89 -16.86 28.13
N SER A 284 19.81 -16.43 26.87
CA SER A 284 20.67 -16.94 25.79
C SER A 284 21.12 -15.81 24.86
N LEU A 285 22.42 -15.76 24.61
CA LEU A 285 23.04 -14.87 23.62
C LEU A 285 23.83 -15.73 22.63
N TYR A 286 23.47 -15.69 21.36
CA TYR A 286 24.14 -16.43 20.31
C TYR A 286 25.09 -15.52 19.54
N LEU A 287 26.35 -15.94 19.47
CA LEU A 287 27.44 -15.25 18.81
C LEU A 287 28.04 -16.14 17.72
N LYS A 288 28.65 -15.54 16.71
CA LYS A 288 29.49 -16.27 15.76
C LYS A 288 30.73 -16.75 16.51
N LYS A 289 31.24 -17.93 16.14
CA LYS A 289 32.46 -18.49 16.75
C LYS A 289 33.62 -17.49 16.66
N GLY A 290 34.17 -17.12 17.81
CA GLY A 290 35.25 -16.15 17.93
C GLY A 290 34.82 -14.69 17.89
N GLN A 291 33.53 -14.40 17.84
CA GLN A 291 33.02 -13.03 17.98
C GLN A 291 33.17 -12.57 19.43
N ASP A 292 33.70 -11.37 19.59
CA ASP A 292 33.76 -10.66 20.87
C ASP A 292 32.95 -9.38 20.76
N ILE A 293 32.21 -9.03 21.79
CA ILE A 293 31.45 -7.78 21.89
C ILE A 293 32.01 -6.99 23.08
N PRO A 294 32.96 -6.05 22.81
CA PRO A 294 33.69 -5.34 23.89
C PRO A 294 32.79 -4.59 24.84
N HIS A 295 31.65 -4.09 24.37
CA HIS A 295 30.73 -3.28 25.18
C HIS A 295 29.36 -3.97 25.28
N LEU A 296 29.32 -5.07 26.04
CA LEU A 296 28.10 -5.79 26.37
C LEU A 296 27.54 -5.24 27.71
N THR A 297 26.37 -4.61 27.63
CA THR A 297 25.60 -4.19 28.82
C THR A 297 24.35 -5.06 28.93
N LYS A 298 24.22 -5.69 30.12
CA LYS A 298 23.07 -6.56 30.46
C LYS A 298 22.16 -5.85 31.45
#